data_4f58ed07a541b0d676d7bd03b7b35789
#
_entry.id   4f58ed07a541b0d676d7bd03b7b35789
#
_cell.length_a   1.000
_cell.length_b   1.000
_cell.length_c   1.000
_cell.angle_alpha   90.00
_cell.angle_beta   90.00
_cell.angle_gamma   90.00
#
_symmetry.space_group_name_H-M   'P 1'
#
loop_
_entity.id
_entity.type
_entity.pdbx_description
1 polymer ?
#
loop_
_entity_poly.entity_id
_entity_poly.type
_entity_poly.pdbx_seq_one_letter_code
_entity_poly.pdbx_strand_id
1 'polypeptide(L)'
;SRVEEIARLATTEEGKTLAETRVEVGMSANIFEWYAEEGRRAYGRVLPQQSPGVRMTVVREPVGPVAAFAPWNFPLGNPARKLGAALGAGCTCILKPAEEAPASALAIAAALVEAGVPAGVIAVVFGVPSEVFWRMVSSKRITPERNSPMPSVVKSISL
;
A
#
# COMPACT_ATOMS: atom_id res chain seq x y z
N SER A 1 -16.31 -15.06 -6.45
CA SER A 1 -15.96 -13.66 -6.16
C SER A 1 -16.38 -13.33 -4.73
N ARG A 2 -15.49 -12.75 -3.92
CA ARG A 2 -15.76 -12.35 -2.52
C ARG A 2 -16.43 -10.97 -2.40
N VAL A 3 -16.86 -10.38 -3.52
CA VAL A 3 -17.43 -9.01 -3.55
C VAL A 3 -18.60 -8.88 -2.58
N GLU A 4 -19.54 -9.82 -2.61
CA GLU A 4 -20.74 -9.75 -1.78
C GLU A 4 -20.42 -9.94 -0.28
N GLU A 5 -19.51 -10.83 0.05
CA GLU A 5 -19.04 -11.06 1.42
C GLU A 5 -18.40 -9.76 1.98
N ILE A 6 -17.45 -9.18 1.24
CA ILE A 6 -16.73 -7.98 1.67
C ILE A 6 -17.68 -6.77 1.73
N ALA A 7 -18.61 -6.64 0.78
CA ALA A 7 -19.58 -5.55 0.81
C ALA A 7 -20.51 -5.62 2.04
N ARG A 8 -21.01 -6.82 2.38
CA ARG A 8 -21.81 -7.01 3.60
C ARG A 8 -21.01 -6.69 4.87
N LEU A 9 -19.77 -7.12 4.93
CA LEU A 9 -18.87 -6.84 6.03
C LEU A 9 -18.71 -5.33 6.23
N ALA A 10 -18.37 -4.59 5.18
CA ALA A 10 -18.18 -3.14 5.24
C ALA A 10 -19.50 -2.39 5.57
N THR A 11 -20.65 -2.85 5.04
CA THR A 11 -21.95 -2.32 5.44
C THR A 11 -22.21 -2.49 6.93
N THR A 12 -21.87 -3.63 7.49
CA THR A 12 -22.07 -3.92 8.92
C THR A 12 -21.19 -3.05 9.81
N GLU A 13 -19.96 -2.78 9.41
CA GLU A 13 -19.02 -1.96 10.19
C GLU A 13 -19.32 -0.46 10.10
N GLU A 14 -19.67 0.04 8.92
CA GLU A 14 -19.74 1.47 8.64
C GLU A 14 -21.17 2.02 8.60
N GLY A 15 -22.15 1.18 8.30
CA GLY A 15 -23.55 1.59 8.16
C GLY A 15 -23.93 2.15 6.80
N LYS A 16 -23.07 2.15 5.80
CA LYS A 16 -23.42 2.45 4.41
C LYS A 16 -24.40 1.44 3.85
N THR A 17 -25.13 1.83 2.82
CA THR A 17 -26.00 0.89 2.09
C THR A 17 -25.14 -0.18 1.39
N LEU A 18 -25.71 -1.37 1.25
CA LEU A 18 -25.03 -2.46 0.54
C LEU A 18 -24.72 -2.12 -0.93
N ALA A 19 -25.52 -1.25 -1.54
CA ALA A 19 -25.27 -0.76 -2.90
C ALA A 19 -23.98 0.09 -2.96
N GLU A 20 -23.80 1.00 -2.02
CA GLU A 20 -22.62 1.85 -1.93
C GLU A 20 -21.36 1.04 -1.61
N THR A 21 -21.44 0.07 -0.70
CA THR A 21 -20.28 -0.78 -0.37
C THR A 21 -19.90 -1.70 -1.52
N ARG A 22 -20.83 -2.19 -2.31
CA ARG A 22 -20.51 -2.92 -3.56
C ARG A 22 -19.72 -2.06 -4.54
N VAL A 23 -20.11 -0.81 -4.70
CA VAL A 23 -19.36 0.15 -5.52
C VAL A 23 -17.97 0.37 -4.94
N GLU A 24 -17.85 0.53 -3.63
CA GLU A 24 -16.56 0.73 -2.97
C GLU A 24 -15.63 -0.48 -3.13
N VAL A 25 -16.14 -1.72 -3.05
CA VAL A 25 -15.36 -2.94 -3.35
C VAL A 25 -14.83 -2.90 -4.78
N GLY A 26 -15.68 -2.59 -5.76
CA GLY A 26 -15.27 -2.47 -7.16
C GLY A 26 -14.22 -1.39 -7.38
N MET A 27 -14.41 -0.22 -6.78
CA MET A 27 -13.43 0.87 -6.83
C MET A 27 -12.09 0.45 -6.20
N SER A 28 -12.12 -0.28 -5.11
CA SER A 28 -10.91 -0.76 -4.44
C SER A 28 -10.12 -1.74 -5.30
N ALA A 29 -10.81 -2.64 -6.00
CA ALA A 29 -10.18 -3.55 -6.96
C ALA A 29 -9.52 -2.76 -8.11
N ASN A 30 -10.24 -1.81 -8.71
CA ASN A 30 -9.73 -0.96 -9.78
C ASN A 30 -8.50 -0.14 -9.34
N ILE A 31 -8.45 0.30 -8.08
CA ILE A 31 -7.31 1.01 -7.52
C ILE A 31 -6.05 0.11 -7.52
N PHE A 32 -6.18 -1.14 -7.10
CA PHE A 32 -5.05 -2.08 -7.13
C PHE A 32 -4.59 -2.36 -8.57
N GLU A 33 -5.53 -2.60 -9.48
CA GLU A 33 -5.22 -2.78 -10.91
C GLU A 33 -4.49 -1.56 -11.48
N TRP A 34 -5.00 -0.35 -11.21
CA TRP A 34 -4.35 0.89 -11.63
C TRP A 34 -2.89 0.98 -11.14
N TYR A 35 -2.65 0.76 -9.85
CA TYR A 35 -1.29 0.87 -9.31
C TYR A 35 -0.37 -0.27 -9.75
N ALA A 36 -0.89 -1.45 -10.02
CA ALA A 36 -0.12 -2.55 -10.63
C ALA A 36 0.39 -2.14 -12.02
N GLU A 37 -0.45 -1.51 -12.84
CA GLU A 37 -0.07 -0.99 -14.14
C GLU A 37 0.86 0.24 -14.04
N GLU A 38 0.64 1.14 -13.08
CA GLU A 38 1.53 2.28 -12.84
C GLU A 38 2.92 1.83 -12.37
N GLY A 39 3.02 0.78 -11.57
CA GLY A 39 4.30 0.20 -11.16
C GLY A 39 5.15 -0.23 -12.36
N ARG A 40 4.52 -0.74 -13.42
CA ARG A 40 5.19 -1.09 -14.69
C ARG A 40 5.65 0.13 -15.49
N ARG A 41 5.12 1.32 -15.21
CA ARG A 41 5.45 2.59 -15.86
C ARG A 41 6.40 3.48 -15.05
N ALA A 42 6.98 2.96 -13.97
CA ALA A 42 7.96 3.68 -13.15
C ALA A 42 9.33 3.82 -13.86
N TYR A 43 9.30 4.36 -15.07
CA TYR A 43 10.48 4.51 -15.92
C TYR A 43 11.48 5.52 -15.35
N GLY A 44 12.78 5.25 -15.62
CA GLY A 44 13.83 6.24 -15.48
C GLY A 44 13.90 7.20 -16.67
N ARG A 45 14.91 8.05 -16.67
CA ARG A 45 15.21 8.97 -17.79
C ARG A 45 16.70 8.97 -18.08
N VAL A 46 17.07 9.01 -19.35
CA VAL A 46 18.42 9.36 -19.79
C VAL A 46 18.47 10.87 -19.97
N LEU A 47 19.41 11.52 -19.32
CA LEU A 47 19.59 12.98 -19.41
C LEU A 47 20.61 13.32 -20.50
N PRO A 48 20.51 14.54 -21.11
CA PRO A 48 21.53 15.04 -22.02
C PRO A 48 22.90 15.02 -21.38
N GLN A 49 23.92 14.67 -22.16
CA GLN A 49 25.30 14.69 -21.73
C GLN A 49 25.76 16.12 -21.41
N GLN A 50 26.26 16.34 -20.21
CA GLN A 50 26.77 17.64 -19.79
C GLN A 50 28.29 17.80 -20.08
N SER A 51 29.00 16.70 -20.18
CA SER A 51 30.44 16.67 -20.47
C SER A 51 30.79 15.46 -21.32
N PRO A 52 31.78 15.53 -22.21
CA PRO A 52 32.21 14.39 -23.01
C PRO A 52 32.54 13.16 -22.16
N GLY A 53 32.01 11.99 -22.53
CA GLY A 53 32.24 10.73 -21.83
C GLY A 53 31.37 10.48 -20.59
N VAL A 54 30.55 11.46 -20.15
CA VAL A 54 29.65 11.31 -18.99
C VAL A 54 28.23 10.92 -19.46
N ARG A 55 27.71 9.79 -18.99
CA ARG A 55 26.32 9.40 -19.16
C ARG A 55 25.56 9.62 -17.85
N MET A 56 24.43 10.30 -17.93
CA MET A 56 23.59 10.56 -16.77
C MET A 56 22.24 9.90 -16.95
N THR A 57 21.79 9.17 -15.92
CA THR A 57 20.47 8.54 -15.86
C THR A 57 19.79 8.90 -14.56
N VAL A 58 18.48 9.06 -14.61
CA VAL A 58 17.63 9.14 -13.45
C VAL A 58 16.91 7.80 -13.33
N VAL A 59 17.00 7.16 -12.19
CA VAL A 59 16.27 5.93 -11.87
C VAL A 59 15.24 6.22 -10.77
N ARG A 60 14.15 5.49 -10.77
CA ARG A 60 13.17 5.51 -9.70
C ARG A 60 13.40 4.29 -8.82
N GLU A 61 13.49 4.50 -7.53
CA GLU A 61 13.68 3.45 -6.55
C GLU A 61 12.63 3.54 -5.45
N PRO A 62 12.22 2.41 -4.83
CA PRO A 62 11.37 2.43 -3.65
C PRO A 62 11.96 3.28 -2.54
N VAL A 63 11.12 4.10 -1.89
CA VAL A 63 11.55 4.95 -0.77
C VAL A 63 11.80 4.16 0.52
N GLY A 64 11.46 2.88 0.54
CA GLY A 64 11.53 2.01 1.72
C GLY A 64 10.16 1.74 2.33
N PRO A 65 10.09 1.30 3.59
CA PRO A 65 8.85 0.99 4.27
C PRO A 65 7.96 2.22 4.42
N VAL A 66 6.66 2.05 4.17
CA VAL A 66 5.64 3.09 4.22
C VAL A 66 4.73 2.89 5.42
N ALA A 67 4.48 3.95 6.19
CA ALA A 67 3.43 4.00 7.19
C ALA A 67 2.16 4.60 6.57
N ALA A 68 1.07 3.84 6.55
CA ALA A 68 -0.21 4.23 5.99
C ALA A 68 -1.29 4.30 7.06
N PHE A 69 -2.00 5.42 7.13
CA PHE A 69 -3.13 5.65 8.04
C PHE A 69 -4.40 5.81 7.22
N ALA A 70 -5.44 5.04 7.51
CA ALA A 70 -6.70 5.08 6.79
C ALA A 70 -7.86 5.41 7.74
N PRO A 71 -8.70 6.42 7.41
CA PRO A 71 -9.91 6.73 8.17
C PRO A 71 -11.02 5.72 7.87
N TRP A 72 -12.09 5.78 8.68
CA TRP A 72 -13.21 4.85 8.67
C TRP A 72 -14.21 5.03 7.52
N ASN A 73 -14.31 6.24 6.95
CA ASN A 73 -15.40 6.62 6.04
C ASN A 73 -15.37 5.96 4.65
N PHE A 74 -14.25 5.36 4.27
CA PHE A 74 -14.09 4.48 3.11
C PHE A 74 -13.16 3.32 3.52
N PRO A 75 -13.69 2.34 4.29
CA PRO A 75 -12.86 1.33 4.96
C PRO A 75 -12.17 0.36 4.00
N LEU A 76 -12.60 0.31 2.76
CA LEU A 76 -11.96 -0.44 1.68
C LEU A 76 -11.14 0.50 0.77
N GLY A 77 -11.71 1.60 0.32
CA GLY A 77 -11.10 2.51 -0.64
C GLY A 77 -9.87 3.23 -0.12
N ASN A 78 -9.89 3.69 1.14
CA ASN A 78 -8.74 4.36 1.74
C ASN A 78 -7.54 3.44 1.94
N PRO A 79 -7.68 2.23 2.51
CA PRO A 79 -6.61 1.23 2.52
C PRO A 79 -6.12 0.86 1.12
N ALA A 80 -7.02 0.61 0.17
CA ALA A 80 -6.66 0.22 -1.19
C ALA A 80 -5.75 1.25 -1.87
N ARG A 81 -6.06 2.56 -1.76
CA ARG A 81 -5.22 3.63 -2.32
C ARG A 81 -3.80 3.62 -1.76
N LYS A 82 -3.68 3.43 -0.44
CA LYS A 82 -2.38 3.50 0.24
C LYS A 82 -1.55 2.25 0.01
N LEU A 83 -2.17 1.07 0.14
CA LEU A 83 -1.51 -0.21 -0.12
C LEU A 83 -1.15 -0.35 -1.61
N GLY A 84 -2.08 -0.04 -2.51
CA GLY A 84 -1.85 -0.09 -3.95
C GLY A 84 -0.69 0.80 -4.38
N ALA A 85 -0.66 2.05 -3.91
CA ALA A 85 0.42 2.99 -4.22
C ALA A 85 1.77 2.50 -3.66
N ALA A 86 1.81 2.02 -2.42
CA ALA A 86 3.04 1.52 -1.81
C ALA A 86 3.58 0.29 -2.54
N LEU A 87 2.71 -0.69 -2.82
CA LEU A 87 3.07 -1.92 -3.54
C LEU A 87 3.49 -1.63 -4.98
N GLY A 88 2.75 -0.77 -5.70
CA GLY A 88 3.10 -0.35 -7.06
C GLY A 88 4.44 0.39 -7.15
N ALA A 89 4.83 1.09 -6.08
CA ALA A 89 6.16 1.71 -5.95
C ALA A 89 7.25 0.73 -5.46
N GLY A 90 6.94 -0.55 -5.22
CA GLY A 90 7.87 -1.54 -4.70
C GLY A 90 8.21 -1.39 -3.21
N CYS A 91 7.37 -0.70 -2.45
CA CYS A 91 7.56 -0.46 -1.02
C CYS A 91 6.82 -1.50 -0.17
N THR A 92 7.37 -1.84 0.99
CA THR A 92 6.61 -2.50 2.05
C THR A 92 5.70 -1.47 2.76
N CYS A 93 4.58 -1.93 3.33
CA CYS A 93 3.62 -1.03 3.94
C CYS A 93 3.10 -1.57 5.27
N ILE A 94 3.08 -0.72 6.28
CA ILE A 94 2.36 -0.96 7.52
C ILE A 94 1.09 -0.11 7.48
N LEU A 95 -0.07 -0.74 7.44
CA LEU A 95 -1.37 -0.09 7.45
C LEU A 95 -1.91 -0.02 8.87
N LYS A 96 -2.23 1.20 9.30
CA LYS A 96 -3.05 1.47 10.49
C LYS A 96 -4.43 1.91 10.01
N PRO A 97 -5.42 1.02 9.92
CA PRO A 97 -6.79 1.39 9.61
C PRO A 97 -7.48 2.00 10.83
N ALA A 98 -8.69 2.49 10.62
CA ALA A 98 -9.55 2.95 11.69
C ALA A 98 -10.05 1.77 12.54
N GLU A 99 -10.21 1.99 13.83
CA GLU A 99 -10.71 0.99 14.78
C GLU A 99 -12.20 0.70 14.58
N GLU A 100 -12.91 1.59 13.94
CA GLU A 100 -14.36 1.51 13.66
C GLU A 100 -14.67 0.48 12.56
N ALA A 101 -13.72 0.19 11.68
CA ALA A 101 -13.91 -0.74 10.55
C ALA A 101 -12.71 -1.68 10.36
N PRO A 102 -12.37 -2.50 11.37
CA PRO A 102 -11.18 -3.33 11.36
C PRO A 102 -11.28 -4.50 10.38
N ALA A 103 -12.43 -5.14 10.26
CA ALA A 103 -12.59 -6.33 9.45
C ALA A 103 -12.54 -6.02 7.95
N SER A 104 -13.03 -4.87 7.52
CA SER A 104 -12.90 -4.39 6.14
C SER A 104 -11.43 -4.26 5.71
N ALA A 105 -10.60 -3.67 6.56
CA ALA A 105 -9.17 -3.53 6.29
C ALA A 105 -8.44 -4.90 6.27
N LEU A 106 -8.82 -5.80 7.18
CA LEU A 106 -8.28 -7.16 7.22
C LEU A 106 -8.72 -7.97 5.98
N ALA A 107 -9.94 -7.77 5.48
CA ALA A 107 -10.40 -8.42 4.26
C ALA A 107 -9.56 -8.03 3.04
N ILE A 108 -9.16 -6.75 2.92
CA ILE A 108 -8.23 -6.30 1.88
C ILE A 108 -6.86 -6.97 2.05
N ALA A 109 -6.31 -6.96 3.26
CA ALA A 109 -5.02 -7.58 3.52
C ALA A 109 -5.03 -9.09 3.20
N ALA A 110 -6.10 -9.80 3.58
CA ALA A 110 -6.29 -11.20 3.24
C ALA A 110 -6.36 -11.43 1.72
N ALA A 111 -7.11 -10.59 0.99
CA ALA A 111 -7.20 -10.68 -0.46
C ALA A 111 -5.84 -10.48 -1.15
N LEU A 112 -5.00 -9.56 -0.64
CA LEU A 112 -3.66 -9.35 -1.17
C LEU A 112 -2.72 -10.54 -0.90
N VAL A 113 -2.80 -11.15 0.28
CA VAL A 113 -2.04 -12.37 0.61
C VAL A 113 -2.49 -13.54 -0.29
N GLU A 114 -3.80 -13.73 -0.48
CA GLU A 114 -4.36 -14.73 -1.39
C GLU A 114 -3.93 -14.50 -2.85
N ALA A 115 -3.77 -13.23 -3.25
CA ALA A 115 -3.24 -12.85 -4.57
C ALA A 115 -1.73 -13.05 -4.72
N GLY A 116 -1.02 -13.49 -3.67
CA GLY A 116 0.40 -13.82 -3.72
C GLY A 116 1.35 -12.73 -3.21
N VAL A 117 0.86 -11.70 -2.53
CA VAL A 117 1.75 -10.73 -1.88
C VAL A 117 2.56 -11.45 -0.80
N PRO A 118 3.91 -11.41 -0.85
CA PRO A 118 4.75 -12.16 0.07
C PRO A 118 4.59 -11.74 1.53
N ALA A 119 4.81 -12.68 2.44
CA ALA A 119 4.80 -12.39 3.88
C ALA A 119 5.83 -11.30 4.23
N GLY A 120 5.44 -10.38 5.10
CA GLY A 120 6.27 -9.25 5.53
C GLY A 120 6.24 -8.02 4.61
N VAL A 121 5.59 -8.09 3.44
CA VAL A 121 5.43 -6.93 2.55
C VAL A 121 4.35 -5.99 3.06
N ILE A 122 3.27 -6.53 3.59
CA ILE A 122 2.21 -5.76 4.25
C ILE A 122 2.03 -6.21 5.70
N ALA A 123 1.71 -5.26 6.56
CA ALA A 123 1.29 -5.52 7.94
C ALA A 123 0.09 -4.61 8.27
N VAL A 124 -0.85 -5.12 9.06
CA VAL A 124 -1.97 -4.33 9.58
C VAL A 124 -1.81 -4.25 11.09
N VAL A 125 -1.90 -3.04 11.61
CA VAL A 125 -1.77 -2.77 13.05
C VAL A 125 -2.96 -1.96 13.55
N PHE A 126 -3.42 -2.28 14.74
CA PHE A 126 -4.49 -1.57 15.44
C PHE A 126 -3.94 -0.98 16.73
N GLY A 127 -4.64 -0.02 17.30
CA GLY A 127 -4.30 0.61 18.56
C GLY A 127 -4.51 2.11 18.55
N VAL A 128 -4.26 2.76 19.68
CA VAL A 128 -4.45 4.22 19.83
C VAL A 128 -3.65 4.96 18.74
N PRO A 129 -4.31 5.80 17.93
CA PRO A 129 -3.68 6.40 16.75
C PRO A 129 -2.36 7.14 17.03
N SER A 130 -2.30 7.92 18.12
CA SER A 130 -1.10 8.66 18.52
C SER A 130 0.06 7.74 18.91
N GLU A 131 -0.22 6.66 19.64
CA GLU A 131 0.82 5.70 20.07
C GLU A 131 1.36 4.91 18.87
N VAL A 132 0.46 4.42 18.02
CA VAL A 132 0.83 3.69 16.81
C VAL A 132 1.64 4.61 15.89
N PHE A 133 1.20 5.87 15.71
CA PHE A 133 1.92 6.85 14.90
C PHE A 133 3.37 7.01 15.38
N TRP A 134 3.57 7.31 16.66
CA TRP A 134 4.93 7.51 17.21
C TRP A 134 5.78 6.25 17.10
N ARG A 135 5.23 5.07 17.34
CA ARG A 135 5.95 3.80 17.18
C ARG A 135 6.35 3.53 15.73
N MET A 136 5.46 3.82 14.77
CA MET A 136 5.76 3.64 13.35
C MET A 136 6.83 4.62 12.87
N VAL A 137 6.68 5.92 13.20
CA VAL A 137 7.62 6.98 12.75
C VAL A 137 8.99 6.84 13.44
N SER A 138 9.03 6.44 14.70
CA SER A 138 10.30 6.23 15.43
C SER A 138 10.99 4.92 15.07
N SER A 139 10.34 4.06 14.30
CA SER A 139 10.93 2.78 13.90
C SER A 139 12.05 3.01 12.89
N LYS A 140 13.25 2.52 13.19
CA LYS A 140 14.39 2.51 12.25
C LYS A 140 14.08 1.80 10.93
N ARG A 141 13.01 1.01 10.87
CA ARG A 141 12.55 0.33 9.66
C ARG A 141 11.79 1.26 8.70
N ILE A 142 11.14 2.32 9.22
CA ILE A 142 10.37 3.29 8.42
C ILE A 142 11.17 4.56 8.17
N THR A 143 12.07 4.92 9.08
CA THR A 143 13.03 6.01 8.90
C THR A 143 14.43 5.42 8.68
N PRO A 144 14.81 5.07 7.45
CA PRO A 144 16.16 4.58 7.19
C PRO A 144 17.18 5.68 7.53
N GLU A 145 18.26 5.31 8.19
CA GLU A 145 19.44 6.18 8.26
C GLU A 145 19.86 6.50 6.83
N ARG A 146 20.24 7.74 6.55
CA ARG A 146 20.58 8.25 5.21
C ARG A 146 21.62 7.43 4.43
N ASN A 147 22.28 6.46 5.06
CA ASN A 147 23.35 5.64 4.49
C ASN A 147 23.13 4.14 4.64
N SER A 148 21.95 3.65 5.05
CA SER A 148 21.72 2.21 5.12
C SER A 148 21.31 1.68 3.73
N PRO A 149 21.94 0.59 3.24
CA PRO A 149 21.51 -0.03 2.00
C PRO A 149 20.07 -0.52 2.15
N MET A 150 19.25 -0.30 1.12
CA MET A 150 17.87 -0.74 1.05
C MET A 150 17.77 -2.26 1.31
N PRO A 151 16.78 -2.72 2.11
CA PRO A 151 16.59 -4.15 2.32
C PRO A 151 16.40 -4.88 1.00
N SER A 152 17.05 -5.99 0.84
CA SER A 152 17.08 -6.82 -0.38
C SER A 152 15.73 -7.43 -0.80
N VAL A 153 14.68 -7.18 -0.07
CA VAL A 153 13.32 -7.72 -0.30
C VAL A 153 12.67 -7.22 -1.59
N VAL A 154 13.15 -6.13 -2.17
CA VAL A 154 12.56 -5.53 -3.38
C VAL A 154 13.11 -6.12 -4.69
N LYS A 155 14.13 -6.98 -4.63
CA LYS A 155 14.76 -7.54 -5.84
C LYS A 155 14.00 -8.69 -6.52
N SER A 156 12.87 -9.12 -5.99
CA SER A 156 12.16 -10.30 -6.50
C SER A 156 10.66 -10.12 -6.74
N ILE A 157 10.21 -8.97 -7.21
CA ILE A 157 8.95 -8.92 -7.93
C ILE A 157 9.29 -9.14 -9.40
N SER A 158 9.63 -10.38 -9.74
CA SER A 158 9.51 -10.90 -11.09
C SER A 158 8.05 -11.27 -11.29
N LEU A 159 7.37 -10.57 -12.17
CA LEU A 159 6.08 -10.97 -12.71
C LEU A 159 6.30 -12.13 -13.68
#